data_e4fa8595d8d5b0833e4fd7bfb5dd2de8
#
_entry.id   e4fa8595d8d5b0833e4fd7bfb5dd2de8
#
_cell.length_a   1.000
_cell.length_b   1.000
_cell.length_c   1.000
_cell.angle_alpha   90.00
_cell.angle_beta   90.00
_cell.angle_gamma   90.00
#
_symmetry.space_group_name_H-M   'P 1'
#
loop_
_entity.id
_entity.type
_entity.pdbx_description
1 polymer ?
#
loop_
_entity_poly.entity_id
_entity_poly.type
_entity_poly.pdbx_seq_one_letter_code
_entity_poly.pdbx_strand_id
1 'polypeptide(L)'
;MVGAVAAGLVPTLSAGNEETLKVRFLGTGAADWNGRDARGELRRLSSILVDGGVLVDFTSTALDMLPDGMRPEAILYTHSHEDHYDPKAALGLGVKRVYTHESWADGARAEFAASARALGVAVPEVKGLAFGEAVSENGVRFTCVPANHATGRTGERTAMYLIEKGRERLLYATDTGGITAEAARIVGIDAHVRGGRPITALIMEATMGLGHEDDFRIYTHSSVGTVARIVRVLTATKRYLPPPGRKVYLTHMARTLHGTHAEVSASVPAPLCPARDGLEILF
;
A
#
# COMPACT_ATOMS: atom_id res chain seq x y z
N MET A 1 23.28 -62.58 -22.21
CA MET A 1 22.15 -61.65 -22.26
C MET A 1 22.41 -60.54 -21.26
N VAL A 2 22.82 -59.39 -21.75
CA VAL A 2 23.15 -58.20 -20.94
C VAL A 2 21.93 -57.28 -20.92
N GLY A 3 21.33 -57.10 -19.74
CA GLY A 3 20.18 -56.22 -19.58
C GLY A 3 20.59 -54.75 -19.54
N ALA A 4 20.03 -53.97 -20.44
CA ALA A 4 20.19 -52.52 -20.48
C ALA A 4 19.35 -51.86 -19.37
N VAL A 5 19.99 -51.09 -18.48
CA VAL A 5 19.34 -50.25 -17.49
C VAL A 5 18.95 -48.94 -18.18
N ALA A 6 17.66 -48.67 -18.28
CA ALA A 6 17.15 -47.41 -18.78
C ALA A 6 17.35 -46.31 -17.72
N ALA A 7 18.18 -45.33 -18.05
CA ALA A 7 18.31 -44.09 -17.25
C ALA A 7 17.05 -43.24 -17.39
N GLY A 8 16.28 -43.15 -16.32
CA GLY A 8 15.13 -42.27 -16.25
C GLY A 8 15.58 -40.79 -16.28
N LEU A 9 15.11 -40.06 -17.26
CA LEU A 9 15.21 -38.58 -17.31
C LEU A 9 14.40 -38.00 -16.14
N VAL A 10 15.10 -37.40 -15.18
CA VAL A 10 14.50 -36.56 -14.18
C VAL A 10 14.12 -35.24 -14.90
N PRO A 11 12.85 -34.83 -14.92
CA PRO A 11 12.50 -33.54 -15.50
C PRO A 11 13.17 -32.43 -14.67
N THR A 12 14.08 -31.70 -15.29
CA THR A 12 14.55 -30.43 -14.75
C THR A 12 13.36 -29.48 -14.67
N LEU A 13 12.90 -29.22 -13.45
CA LEU A 13 11.99 -28.12 -13.18
C LEU A 13 12.68 -26.83 -13.68
N SER A 14 12.19 -26.30 -14.78
CA SER A 14 12.50 -24.96 -15.24
C SER A 14 12.29 -24.04 -14.05
N ALA A 15 13.34 -23.36 -13.60
CA ALA A 15 13.23 -22.23 -12.70
C ALA A 15 12.40 -21.15 -13.44
N GLY A 16 11.10 -21.15 -13.20
CA GLY A 16 10.23 -20.09 -13.70
C GLY A 16 10.80 -18.79 -13.16
N ASN A 17 10.97 -17.79 -14.02
CA ASN A 17 11.30 -16.42 -13.63
C ASN A 17 10.34 -16.05 -12.50
N GLU A 18 10.83 -15.96 -11.26
CA GLU A 18 10.01 -15.47 -10.17
C GLU A 18 9.72 -14.01 -10.49
N GLU A 19 8.46 -13.73 -10.82
CA GLU A 19 8.03 -12.38 -11.11
C GLU A 19 8.13 -11.55 -9.83
N THR A 20 9.15 -10.72 -9.72
CA THR A 20 9.35 -9.80 -8.60
C THR A 20 8.32 -8.69 -8.61
N LEU A 21 7.80 -8.35 -7.45
CA LEU A 21 6.94 -7.19 -7.24
C LEU A 21 7.79 -6.00 -6.81
N LYS A 22 7.85 -4.97 -7.64
CA LYS A 22 8.60 -3.76 -7.38
C LYS A 22 7.71 -2.67 -6.78
N VAL A 23 8.12 -2.10 -5.65
CA VAL A 23 7.43 -0.98 -5.00
C VAL A 23 8.41 0.15 -4.73
N ARG A 24 8.07 1.36 -5.16
CA ARG A 24 8.79 2.59 -4.84
C ARG A 24 7.90 3.49 -3.99
N PHE A 25 8.42 3.91 -2.83
CA PHE A 25 7.77 4.93 -2.01
C PHE A 25 7.99 6.30 -2.64
N LEU A 26 6.92 6.96 -3.09
CA LEU A 26 6.97 8.32 -3.56
C LEU A 26 6.81 9.31 -2.40
N GLY A 27 6.07 8.91 -1.38
CA GLY A 27 5.88 9.64 -0.14
C GLY A 27 5.58 8.72 1.03
N THR A 28 6.00 9.13 2.22
CA THR A 28 5.88 8.34 3.45
C THR A 28 5.34 9.14 4.64
N GLY A 29 4.90 10.37 4.39
CA GLY A 29 4.36 11.29 5.41
C GLY A 29 2.86 11.21 5.52
N ALA A 30 2.32 11.52 6.70
CA ALA A 30 0.92 11.76 6.95
C ALA A 30 0.52 13.21 6.63
N ALA A 31 -0.74 13.57 6.83
CA ALA A 31 -1.33 14.87 6.47
C ALA A 31 -0.62 16.12 7.07
N ASP A 32 0.11 15.98 8.19
CA ASP A 32 0.76 17.10 8.85
C ASP A 32 2.11 17.53 8.23
N TRP A 33 2.52 16.91 7.11
CA TRP A 33 3.71 17.28 6.35
C TRP A 33 3.41 18.37 5.31
N ASN A 34 3.40 19.61 5.76
CA ASN A 34 3.17 20.81 4.94
C ASN A 34 4.47 21.60 4.66
N GLY A 35 5.61 20.94 4.66
CA GLY A 35 6.94 21.52 4.48
C GLY A 35 7.98 20.81 5.35
N ARG A 36 9.19 21.38 5.42
CA ARG A 36 10.23 20.84 6.28
C ARG A 36 9.89 21.05 7.76
N ASP A 37 10.23 20.05 8.57
CA ASP A 37 10.14 20.19 10.02
C ASP A 37 11.26 21.11 10.59
N ALA A 38 11.25 21.35 11.90
CA ALA A 38 12.26 22.16 12.59
C ALA A 38 13.68 21.58 12.50
N ARG A 39 13.83 20.31 12.12
CA ARG A 39 15.10 19.60 11.96
C ARG A 39 15.56 19.52 10.49
N GLY A 40 14.76 20.11 9.57
CA GLY A 40 15.05 20.16 8.14
C GLY A 40 14.59 18.92 7.36
N GLU A 41 13.94 17.93 8.00
CA GLU A 41 13.39 16.77 7.31
C GLU A 41 12.12 17.13 6.54
N LEU A 42 11.89 16.42 5.46
CA LEU A 42 10.68 16.51 4.65
C LEU A 42 10.24 15.10 4.26
N ARG A 43 8.95 14.82 4.38
CA ARG A 43 8.30 13.67 3.75
C ARG A 43 7.21 14.19 2.81
N ARG A 44 7.09 13.56 1.64
CA ARG A 44 5.92 13.75 0.77
C ARG A 44 4.77 12.97 1.36
N LEU A 45 3.55 13.39 1.02
CA LEU A 45 2.34 12.69 1.45
C LEU A 45 2.32 11.25 0.89
N SER A 46 1.74 10.34 1.65
CA SER A 46 1.83 8.89 1.40
C SER A 46 1.39 8.49 0.00
N SER A 47 2.29 7.85 -0.72
CA SER A 47 2.08 7.38 -2.09
C SER A 47 3.07 6.29 -2.43
N ILE A 48 2.66 5.27 -3.17
CA ILE A 48 3.57 4.27 -3.75
C ILE A 48 3.34 4.11 -5.25
N LEU A 49 4.42 3.77 -5.94
CA LEU A 49 4.42 3.35 -7.33
C LEU A 49 4.74 1.85 -7.40
N VAL A 50 3.84 1.08 -8.02
CA VAL A 50 3.93 -0.38 -8.16
C VAL A 50 4.30 -0.73 -9.60
N ASP A 51 5.35 -1.53 -9.77
CA ASP A 51 5.87 -2.00 -11.07
C ASP A 51 6.01 -0.90 -12.14
N GLY A 52 6.23 0.34 -11.70
CA GLY A 52 6.41 1.48 -12.59
C GLY A 52 5.16 1.93 -13.36
N GLY A 53 4.00 1.31 -13.19
CA GLY A 53 2.80 1.59 -13.97
C GLY A 53 1.56 1.96 -13.19
N VAL A 54 1.53 1.67 -11.88
CA VAL A 54 0.33 1.84 -11.05
C VAL A 54 0.66 2.63 -9.79
N LEU A 55 -0.11 3.66 -9.51
CA LEU A 55 -0.04 4.42 -8.27
C LEU A 55 -1.04 3.87 -7.25
N VAL A 56 -0.68 3.88 -5.98
CA VAL A 56 -1.64 3.80 -4.87
C VAL A 56 -1.50 5.08 -4.07
N ASP A 57 -2.57 5.84 -4.03
CA ASP A 57 -2.65 7.23 -3.58
C ASP A 57 -1.64 8.15 -4.29
N PHE A 58 -1.99 9.41 -4.48
CA PHE A 58 -1.08 10.36 -5.10
C PHE A 58 -1.58 11.78 -4.94
N THR A 59 -0.65 12.65 -4.58
CA THR A 59 -0.86 14.10 -4.55
C THR A 59 0.29 14.80 -5.26
N SER A 60 0.10 16.08 -5.54
CA SER A 60 1.12 16.92 -6.17
C SER A 60 2.44 17.00 -5.38
N THR A 61 2.43 16.71 -4.07
CA THR A 61 3.63 16.71 -3.23
C THR A 61 4.65 15.64 -3.62
N ALA A 62 4.20 14.56 -4.26
CA ALA A 62 5.04 13.41 -4.65
C ALA A 62 5.51 13.46 -6.13
N LEU A 63 5.20 14.52 -6.86
CA LEU A 63 5.56 14.64 -8.29
C LEU A 63 7.06 14.53 -8.55
N ASP A 64 7.88 15.15 -7.73
CA ASP A 64 9.35 15.15 -7.84
C ASP A 64 10.01 13.81 -7.48
N MET A 65 9.22 12.85 -6.97
CA MET A 65 9.68 11.52 -6.60
C MET A 65 9.41 10.46 -7.68
N LEU A 66 8.62 10.81 -8.70
CA LEU A 66 8.42 9.93 -9.86
C LEU A 66 9.73 9.83 -10.66
N PRO A 67 10.13 8.62 -11.11
CA PRO A 67 11.26 8.46 -12.01
C PRO A 67 11.06 9.24 -13.31
N ASP A 68 12.14 9.78 -13.85
CA ASP A 68 12.11 10.52 -15.11
C ASP A 68 11.44 9.73 -16.23
N GLY A 69 10.53 10.39 -16.93
CA GLY A 69 9.79 9.79 -18.05
C GLY A 69 8.70 8.78 -17.64
N MET A 70 8.54 8.50 -16.34
CA MET A 70 7.48 7.61 -15.84
C MET A 70 6.10 8.20 -16.12
N ARG A 71 5.20 7.35 -16.62
CA ARG A 71 3.80 7.72 -16.91
C ARG A 71 2.88 6.60 -16.40
N PRO A 72 2.50 6.65 -15.12
CA PRO A 72 1.54 5.70 -14.56
C PRO A 72 0.20 5.80 -15.33
N GLU A 73 -0.35 4.66 -15.72
CA GLU A 73 -1.62 4.64 -16.45
C GLU A 73 -2.83 4.44 -15.55
N ALA A 74 -2.61 3.92 -14.35
CA ALA A 74 -3.67 3.65 -13.40
C ALA A 74 -3.31 4.18 -12.00
N ILE A 75 -4.34 4.57 -11.27
CA ILE A 75 -4.23 4.94 -9.86
C ILE A 75 -5.37 4.31 -9.06
N LEU A 76 -5.03 3.76 -7.90
CA LEU A 76 -5.97 3.29 -6.91
C LEU A 76 -5.93 4.25 -5.71
N TYR A 77 -7.07 4.78 -5.32
CA TYR A 77 -7.18 5.61 -4.13
C TYR A 77 -7.75 4.81 -2.96
N THR A 78 -7.15 4.97 -1.79
CA THR A 78 -7.61 4.34 -0.56
C THR A 78 -8.83 5.05 0.00
N HIS A 79 -8.84 6.36 -0.02
CA HIS A 79 -9.92 7.22 0.45
C HIS A 79 -9.76 8.67 -0.06
N SER A 80 -10.67 9.55 0.31
CA SER A 80 -10.77 10.89 -0.26
C SER A 80 -10.14 12.02 0.56
N HIS A 81 -9.30 11.73 1.55
CA HIS A 81 -8.54 12.78 2.26
C HIS A 81 -7.54 13.46 1.32
N GLU A 82 -7.32 14.75 1.53
CA GLU A 82 -6.48 15.59 0.66
C GLU A 82 -5.00 15.19 0.65
N ASP A 83 -4.54 14.46 1.64
CA ASP A 83 -3.18 13.91 1.69
C ASP A 83 -2.99 12.61 0.89
N HIS A 84 -4.08 12.05 0.35
CA HIS A 84 -4.09 10.87 -0.52
C HIS A 84 -4.64 11.14 -1.91
N TYR A 85 -5.59 12.06 -2.04
CA TYR A 85 -6.45 12.23 -3.19
C TYR A 85 -6.32 13.61 -3.83
N ASP A 86 -5.71 13.67 -5.02
CA ASP A 86 -5.55 14.90 -5.82
C ASP A 86 -5.86 14.62 -7.30
N PRO A 87 -7.12 14.82 -7.72
CA PRO A 87 -7.53 14.61 -9.11
C PRO A 87 -6.72 15.44 -10.11
N LYS A 88 -6.32 16.67 -9.76
CA LYS A 88 -5.55 17.52 -10.66
C LYS A 88 -4.15 17.00 -10.89
N ALA A 89 -3.49 16.53 -9.84
CA ALA A 89 -2.17 15.91 -9.95
C ALA A 89 -2.22 14.64 -10.81
N ALA A 90 -3.21 13.75 -10.59
CA ALA A 90 -3.40 12.55 -11.39
C ALA A 90 -3.65 12.85 -12.88
N LEU A 91 -4.51 13.84 -13.17
CA LEU A 91 -4.76 14.30 -14.54
C LEU A 91 -3.51 14.90 -15.19
N GLY A 92 -2.68 15.62 -14.45
CA GLY A 92 -1.40 16.16 -14.90
C GLY A 92 -0.40 15.07 -15.33
N LEU A 93 -0.49 13.86 -14.75
CA LEU A 93 0.29 12.68 -15.16
C LEU A 93 -0.27 11.98 -16.39
N GLY A 94 -1.52 12.26 -16.79
CA GLY A 94 -2.21 11.59 -17.89
C GLY A 94 -2.73 10.22 -17.53
N VAL A 95 -3.07 9.99 -16.24
CA VAL A 95 -3.71 8.75 -15.76
C VAL A 95 -4.98 8.47 -16.56
N LYS A 96 -5.14 7.22 -16.99
CA LYS A 96 -6.28 6.78 -17.83
C LYS A 96 -7.37 6.08 -17.02
N ARG A 97 -6.99 5.40 -15.94
CA ARG A 97 -7.89 4.61 -15.09
C ARG A 97 -7.71 4.99 -13.62
N VAL A 98 -8.82 5.20 -12.96
CA VAL A 98 -8.91 5.55 -11.54
C VAL A 98 -9.79 4.55 -10.84
N TYR A 99 -9.33 4.01 -9.73
CA TYR A 99 -10.06 3.06 -8.91
C TYR A 99 -10.27 3.63 -7.52
N THR A 100 -11.50 3.50 -7.01
CA THR A 100 -11.88 3.90 -5.65
C THR A 100 -12.75 2.81 -5.04
N HIS A 101 -13.05 2.88 -3.74
CA HIS A 101 -14.16 2.08 -3.23
C HIS A 101 -15.49 2.57 -3.83
N GLU A 102 -16.42 1.67 -4.13
CA GLU A 102 -17.69 1.99 -4.79
C GLU A 102 -18.52 3.05 -4.05
N SER A 103 -18.43 3.12 -2.72
CA SER A 103 -19.21 4.03 -1.88
C SER A 103 -18.99 5.52 -2.19
N TRP A 104 -17.90 5.89 -2.86
CA TRP A 104 -17.59 7.27 -3.21
C TRP A 104 -17.17 7.46 -4.68
N ALA A 105 -17.28 6.40 -5.49
CA ALA A 105 -16.90 6.43 -6.90
C ALA A 105 -17.67 7.49 -7.72
N ASP A 106 -18.93 7.73 -7.41
CA ASP A 106 -19.74 8.74 -8.11
C ASP A 106 -19.22 10.15 -7.81
N GLY A 107 -18.87 10.45 -6.56
CA GLY A 107 -18.21 11.68 -6.17
C GLY A 107 -16.88 11.88 -6.90
N ALA A 108 -16.05 10.85 -6.92
CA ALA A 108 -14.77 10.87 -7.63
C ALA A 108 -14.96 11.11 -9.14
N ARG A 109 -15.94 10.47 -9.80
CA ARG A 109 -16.26 10.73 -11.22
C ARG A 109 -16.60 12.20 -11.47
N ALA A 110 -17.42 12.78 -10.62
CA ALA A 110 -17.79 14.20 -10.74
C ALA A 110 -16.58 15.12 -10.56
N GLU A 111 -15.71 14.86 -9.58
CA GLU A 111 -14.53 15.65 -9.28
C GLU A 111 -13.46 15.52 -10.37
N PHE A 112 -13.20 14.32 -10.91
CA PHE A 112 -12.32 14.11 -12.05
C PHE A 112 -12.85 14.79 -13.32
N ALA A 113 -14.16 14.68 -13.60
CA ALA A 113 -14.78 15.36 -14.75
C ALA A 113 -14.68 16.89 -14.63
N ALA A 114 -14.92 17.45 -13.45
CA ALA A 114 -14.78 18.90 -13.21
C ALA A 114 -13.32 19.36 -13.37
N SER A 115 -12.36 18.61 -12.79
CA SER A 115 -10.93 18.90 -12.88
C SER A 115 -10.42 18.79 -14.31
N ALA A 116 -10.80 17.73 -15.03
CA ALA A 116 -10.41 17.52 -16.43
C ALA A 116 -10.92 18.64 -17.35
N ARG A 117 -12.18 19.10 -17.13
CA ARG A 117 -12.73 20.25 -17.84
C ARG A 117 -11.94 21.52 -17.57
N ALA A 118 -11.57 21.77 -16.31
CA ALA A 118 -10.78 22.93 -15.93
C ALA A 118 -9.37 22.94 -16.54
N LEU A 119 -8.77 21.75 -16.70
CA LEU A 119 -7.43 21.58 -17.27
C LEU A 119 -7.43 21.40 -18.79
N GLY A 120 -8.60 21.23 -19.43
CA GLY A 120 -8.69 20.98 -20.86
C GLY A 120 -8.13 19.62 -21.30
N VAL A 121 -8.19 18.61 -20.43
CA VAL A 121 -7.66 17.25 -20.68
C VAL A 121 -8.78 16.20 -20.72
N ALA A 122 -8.47 15.00 -21.19
CA ALA A 122 -9.42 13.89 -21.22
C ALA A 122 -9.81 13.45 -19.81
N VAL A 123 -11.08 13.05 -19.62
CA VAL A 123 -11.56 12.47 -18.37
C VAL A 123 -11.13 11.00 -18.31
N PRO A 124 -10.48 10.54 -17.24
CA PRO A 124 -10.13 9.13 -17.09
C PRO A 124 -11.38 8.28 -16.81
N GLU A 125 -11.27 6.97 -17.03
CA GLU A 125 -12.26 6.02 -16.54
C GLU A 125 -12.16 5.93 -15.02
N VAL A 126 -13.28 6.18 -14.30
CA VAL A 126 -13.34 6.04 -12.83
C VAL A 126 -14.24 4.86 -12.49
N LYS A 127 -13.66 3.83 -11.88
CA LYS A 127 -14.35 2.61 -11.48
C LYS A 127 -14.42 2.46 -9.96
N GLY A 128 -15.60 2.20 -9.42
CA GLY A 128 -15.80 1.78 -8.04
C GLY A 128 -15.54 0.29 -7.87
N LEU A 129 -14.88 -0.10 -6.80
CA LEU A 129 -14.62 -1.49 -6.41
C LEU A 129 -15.35 -1.80 -5.11
N ALA A 130 -16.05 -2.93 -5.09
CA ALA A 130 -16.55 -3.49 -3.84
C ALA A 130 -15.40 -4.12 -3.04
N PHE A 131 -15.56 -4.27 -1.72
CA PHE A 131 -14.59 -5.03 -0.93
C PHE A 131 -14.52 -6.48 -1.36
N GLY A 132 -13.30 -6.98 -1.56
CA GLY A 132 -13.02 -8.28 -2.14
C GLY A 132 -12.95 -8.29 -3.65
N GLU A 133 -13.45 -7.25 -4.34
CA GLU A 133 -13.24 -7.10 -5.77
C GLU A 133 -11.78 -6.78 -6.08
N ALA A 134 -11.30 -7.29 -7.21
CA ALA A 134 -9.93 -7.06 -7.64
C ALA A 134 -9.87 -6.59 -9.10
N VAL A 135 -8.84 -5.80 -9.37
CA VAL A 135 -8.45 -5.39 -10.72
C VAL A 135 -7.02 -5.84 -10.99
N SER A 136 -6.69 -6.00 -12.26
CA SER A 136 -5.32 -6.29 -12.69
C SER A 136 -4.83 -5.17 -13.58
N GLU A 137 -3.71 -4.59 -13.19
CA GLU A 137 -3.04 -3.51 -13.88
C GLU A 137 -1.54 -3.82 -14.00
N ASN A 138 -0.99 -3.68 -15.18
CA ASN A 138 0.43 -3.93 -15.43
C ASN A 138 0.94 -5.32 -14.94
N GLY A 139 0.09 -6.35 -15.04
CA GLY A 139 0.41 -7.71 -14.57
C GLY A 139 0.33 -7.89 -13.04
N VAL A 140 -0.07 -6.88 -12.30
CA VAL A 140 -0.26 -6.90 -10.84
C VAL A 140 -1.74 -6.92 -10.51
N ARG A 141 -2.15 -7.76 -9.56
CA ARG A 141 -3.51 -7.84 -9.06
C ARG A 141 -3.67 -7.01 -7.79
N PHE A 142 -4.66 -6.15 -7.75
CA PHE A 142 -5.02 -5.30 -6.62
C PHE A 142 -6.41 -5.66 -6.12
N THR A 143 -6.53 -6.17 -4.90
CA THR A 143 -7.81 -6.47 -4.26
C THR A 143 -8.16 -5.36 -3.28
N CYS A 144 -9.36 -4.80 -3.39
CA CYS A 144 -9.89 -3.79 -2.47
C CYS A 144 -10.24 -4.44 -1.13
N VAL A 145 -9.67 -3.94 -0.04
CA VAL A 145 -9.80 -4.50 1.32
C VAL A 145 -10.23 -3.39 2.26
N PRO A 146 -11.21 -3.60 3.18
CA PRO A 146 -11.65 -2.54 4.08
C PRO A 146 -10.55 -2.09 5.05
N ALA A 147 -10.37 -0.79 5.18
CA ALA A 147 -9.56 -0.18 6.22
C ALA A 147 -10.41 0.20 7.44
N ASN A 148 -9.78 0.34 8.60
CA ASN A 148 -10.42 0.87 9.82
C ASN A 148 -10.07 2.35 9.97
N HIS A 149 -10.67 3.17 9.12
CA HIS A 149 -10.47 4.61 9.07
C HIS A 149 -11.78 5.29 8.67
N ALA A 150 -11.92 6.58 8.99
CA ALA A 150 -13.09 7.36 8.67
C ALA A 150 -12.69 8.68 8.02
N THR A 151 -13.41 9.04 6.96
CA THR A 151 -13.33 10.36 6.34
C THR A 151 -14.45 11.26 6.85
N GLY A 152 -14.39 12.55 6.56
CA GLY A 152 -15.51 13.48 6.83
C GLY A 152 -16.70 13.32 5.88
N ARG A 153 -16.63 12.46 4.86
CA ARG A 153 -17.68 12.26 3.87
C ARG A 153 -18.66 11.19 4.31
N THR A 154 -19.94 11.56 4.39
CA THR A 154 -20.99 10.62 4.79
C THR A 154 -21.09 9.43 3.83
N GLY A 155 -21.06 8.22 4.40
CA GLY A 155 -21.21 6.97 3.64
C GLY A 155 -19.95 6.49 2.94
N GLU A 156 -18.86 7.25 2.94
CA GLU A 156 -17.58 6.79 2.41
C GLU A 156 -17.01 5.65 3.25
N ARG A 157 -16.54 4.61 2.59
CA ARG A 157 -15.78 3.51 3.19
C ARG A 157 -14.35 3.55 2.65
N THR A 158 -13.41 3.50 3.56
CA THR A 158 -11.97 3.56 3.27
C THR A 158 -11.42 2.19 2.95
N ALA A 159 -10.43 2.14 2.08
CA ALA A 159 -9.81 0.92 1.59
C ALA A 159 -8.31 0.87 1.88
N MET A 160 -7.79 -0.34 1.93
CA MET A 160 -6.39 -0.69 1.75
C MET A 160 -6.31 -1.72 0.63
N TYR A 161 -5.11 -2.12 0.20
CA TYR A 161 -4.98 -3.02 -0.95
C TYR A 161 -4.12 -4.24 -0.65
N LEU A 162 -4.63 -5.43 -1.02
CA LEU A 162 -3.80 -6.61 -1.18
C LEU A 162 -3.27 -6.60 -2.61
N ILE A 163 -1.94 -6.54 -2.75
CA ILE A 163 -1.22 -6.43 -4.02
C ILE A 163 -0.51 -7.76 -4.27
N GLU A 164 -0.83 -8.42 -5.39
CA GLU A 164 -0.33 -9.76 -5.69
C GLU A 164 0.35 -9.80 -7.06
N LYS A 165 1.54 -10.40 -7.11
CA LYS A 165 2.28 -10.73 -8.33
C LYS A 165 3.08 -12.01 -8.12
N GLY A 166 2.91 -12.99 -8.99
CA GLY A 166 3.56 -14.29 -8.83
C GLY A 166 3.24 -14.93 -7.48
N ARG A 167 4.26 -15.12 -6.65
CA ARG A 167 4.10 -15.65 -5.28
C ARG A 167 3.93 -14.58 -4.22
N GLU A 168 4.23 -13.33 -4.54
CA GLU A 168 4.19 -12.24 -3.59
C GLU A 168 2.76 -11.81 -3.29
N ARG A 169 2.51 -11.61 -2.01
CA ARG A 169 1.24 -11.13 -1.45
C ARG A 169 1.54 -10.02 -0.45
N LEU A 170 1.57 -8.81 -0.95
CA LEU A 170 1.82 -7.60 -0.17
C LEU A 170 0.49 -7.02 0.32
N LEU A 171 0.34 -6.85 1.63
CA LEU A 171 -0.71 -6.01 2.17
C LEU A 171 -0.16 -4.58 2.36
N TYR A 172 -0.70 -3.65 1.58
CA TYR A 172 -0.47 -2.22 1.72
C TYR A 172 -1.60 -1.62 2.55
N ALA A 173 -1.31 -1.33 3.81
CA ALA A 173 -2.28 -0.90 4.81
C ALA A 173 -1.92 0.50 5.30
N THR A 174 -2.35 1.52 4.55
CA THR A 174 -2.31 2.92 4.98
C THR A 174 -3.65 3.30 5.60
N ASP A 175 -3.63 4.27 6.49
CA ASP A 175 -4.80 4.82 7.18
C ASP A 175 -5.75 3.74 7.73
N THR A 176 -5.26 3.04 8.73
CA THR A 176 -6.04 2.00 9.38
C THR A 176 -5.64 1.77 10.84
N GLY A 177 -6.59 1.84 11.73
CA GLY A 177 -6.45 1.42 13.14
C GLY A 177 -6.42 -0.11 13.28
N GLY A 178 -5.56 -0.78 12.49
CA GLY A 178 -5.38 -2.22 12.49
C GLY A 178 -6.12 -2.96 11.37
N ILE A 179 -6.21 -4.29 11.48
CA ILE A 179 -6.83 -5.17 10.48
C ILE A 179 -8.18 -5.67 11.03
N THR A 180 -9.27 -5.28 10.38
CA THR A 180 -10.62 -5.71 10.78
C THR A 180 -10.86 -7.19 10.47
N ALA A 181 -11.88 -7.80 11.09
CA ALA A 181 -12.26 -9.18 10.78
C ALA A 181 -12.72 -9.35 9.33
N GLU A 182 -13.37 -8.35 8.75
CA GLU A 182 -13.75 -8.33 7.34
C GLU A 182 -12.52 -8.33 6.45
N ALA A 183 -11.56 -7.45 6.73
CA ALA A 183 -10.29 -7.39 6.02
C ALA A 183 -9.52 -8.72 6.10
N ALA A 184 -9.42 -9.31 7.30
CA ALA A 184 -8.74 -10.59 7.51
C ALA A 184 -9.36 -11.72 6.67
N ARG A 185 -10.70 -11.75 6.52
CA ARG A 185 -11.40 -12.73 5.67
C ARG A 185 -11.07 -12.53 4.20
N ILE A 186 -11.14 -11.29 3.70
CA ILE A 186 -10.85 -10.97 2.29
C ILE A 186 -9.40 -11.30 1.95
N VAL A 187 -8.47 -10.92 2.81
CA VAL A 187 -7.03 -11.23 2.64
C VAL A 187 -6.74 -12.74 2.77
N GLY A 188 -7.65 -13.50 3.37
CA GLY A 188 -7.49 -14.94 3.58
C GLY A 188 -6.61 -15.31 4.76
N ILE A 189 -6.47 -14.40 5.74
CA ILE A 189 -5.69 -14.61 6.98
C ILE A 189 -6.56 -14.86 8.22
N ASP A 190 -7.87 -14.82 8.08
CA ASP A 190 -8.81 -15.21 9.16
C ASP A 190 -8.66 -16.71 9.47
N ALA A 191 -8.81 -17.08 10.76
CA ALA A 191 -8.71 -18.46 11.21
C ALA A 191 -9.79 -19.38 10.61
N HIS A 192 -10.93 -18.81 10.20
CA HIS A 192 -12.07 -19.55 9.65
C HIS A 192 -12.02 -19.69 8.12
N VAL A 193 -11.07 -19.04 7.44
CA VAL A 193 -10.91 -19.17 5.98
C VAL A 193 -10.13 -20.45 5.67
N ARG A 194 -10.81 -21.44 5.12
CA ARG A 194 -10.18 -22.69 4.63
C ARG A 194 -9.36 -22.39 3.37
N GLY A 195 -8.13 -22.88 3.33
CA GLY A 195 -7.24 -22.69 2.17
C GLY A 195 -6.73 -21.25 2.01
N GLY A 196 -6.87 -20.41 3.02
CA GLY A 196 -6.30 -19.07 3.03
C GLY A 196 -4.79 -19.12 2.84
N ARG A 197 -4.26 -18.17 2.04
CA ARG A 197 -2.83 -18.03 1.80
C ARG A 197 -2.26 -16.97 2.76
N PRO A 198 -1.11 -17.22 3.39
CA PRO A 198 -0.46 -16.18 4.19
C PRO A 198 -0.01 -15.01 3.32
N ILE A 199 0.10 -13.82 3.92
CA ILE A 199 0.78 -12.69 3.31
C ILE A 199 2.30 -12.89 3.41
N THR A 200 3.03 -12.39 2.42
CA THR A 200 4.50 -12.52 2.32
C THR A 200 5.21 -11.21 2.56
N ALA A 201 4.50 -10.08 2.40
CA ALA A 201 5.04 -8.74 2.57
C ALA A 201 4.02 -7.82 3.24
N LEU A 202 4.51 -6.85 4.01
CA LEU A 202 3.70 -5.85 4.72
C LEU A 202 4.31 -4.46 4.53
N ILE A 203 3.48 -3.52 4.12
CA ILE A 203 3.67 -2.08 4.27
C ILE A 203 2.50 -1.59 5.11
N MET A 204 2.77 -1.01 6.26
CA MET A 204 1.72 -0.55 7.18
C MET A 204 1.95 0.90 7.57
N GLU A 205 0.87 1.63 7.79
CA GLU A 205 0.97 2.93 8.39
C GLU A 205 1.56 2.83 9.81
N ALA A 206 2.23 3.88 10.20
CA ALA A 206 2.62 4.14 11.58
C ALA A 206 2.50 5.64 11.81
N THR A 207 1.29 6.17 11.72
CA THR A 207 1.01 7.59 11.93
C THR A 207 1.56 8.05 13.28
N MET A 208 1.51 7.18 14.27
CA MET A 208 2.00 7.45 15.62
C MET A 208 3.29 6.69 15.91
N GLY A 209 4.24 7.36 16.55
CA GLY A 209 5.49 6.77 17.04
C GLY A 209 5.31 5.78 18.20
N LEU A 210 6.42 5.25 18.70
CA LEU A 210 6.44 4.47 19.95
C LEU A 210 6.00 5.36 21.12
N GLY A 211 5.26 4.77 22.04
CA GLY A 211 4.74 5.47 23.22
C GLY A 211 3.43 6.23 23.00
N HIS A 212 2.83 6.09 21.84
CA HIS A 212 1.52 6.69 21.51
C HIS A 212 0.40 5.64 21.42
N GLU A 213 0.55 4.49 22.08
CA GLU A 213 -0.41 3.40 22.04
C GLU A 213 -1.74 3.75 22.75
N ASP A 214 -1.71 4.74 23.65
CA ASP A 214 -2.89 5.25 24.37
C ASP A 214 -3.48 6.53 23.72
N ASP A 215 -3.01 6.94 22.55
CA ASP A 215 -3.55 8.08 21.81
C ASP A 215 -4.93 7.73 21.23
N PHE A 216 -5.87 8.68 21.27
CA PHE A 216 -7.24 8.47 20.76
C PHE A 216 -7.28 8.13 19.26
N ARG A 217 -6.26 8.47 18.49
CA ARG A 217 -6.16 8.14 17.06
C ARG A 217 -6.03 6.65 16.80
N ILE A 218 -5.77 5.82 17.82
CA ILE A 218 -5.65 4.35 17.67
C ILE A 218 -6.92 3.69 17.13
N TYR A 219 -8.05 4.37 17.18
CA TYR A 219 -9.29 3.89 16.58
C TYR A 219 -9.29 3.96 15.05
N THR A 220 -8.45 4.81 14.46
CA THR A 220 -8.40 5.06 13.01
C THR A 220 -7.00 4.99 12.42
N HIS A 221 -5.97 4.97 13.26
CA HIS A 221 -4.56 4.90 12.88
C HIS A 221 -3.78 3.94 13.79
N SER A 222 -2.61 3.55 13.33
CA SER A 222 -1.71 2.67 14.08
C SER A 222 -0.51 3.41 14.64
N SER A 223 -0.06 3.00 15.84
CA SER A 223 1.28 3.34 16.34
C SER A 223 2.30 2.30 15.90
N VAL A 224 3.58 2.63 16.00
CA VAL A 224 4.69 1.66 15.80
C VAL A 224 4.51 0.44 16.71
N GLY A 225 4.09 0.63 17.98
CA GLY A 225 3.85 -0.45 18.93
C GLY A 225 2.66 -1.34 18.52
N THR A 226 1.59 -0.73 18.00
CA THR A 226 0.43 -1.46 17.45
C THR A 226 0.85 -2.32 16.27
N VAL A 227 1.61 -1.76 15.32
CA VAL A 227 2.12 -2.50 14.15
C VAL A 227 3.03 -3.66 14.60
N ALA A 228 3.94 -3.43 15.54
CA ALA A 228 4.80 -4.48 16.09
C ALA A 228 3.99 -5.64 16.68
N ARG A 229 2.90 -5.33 17.39
CA ARG A 229 1.99 -6.34 17.95
C ARG A 229 1.27 -7.11 16.85
N ILE A 230 0.74 -6.43 15.83
CA ILE A 230 0.06 -7.07 14.69
C ILE A 230 1.03 -8.03 13.99
N VAL A 231 2.23 -7.60 13.64
CA VAL A 231 3.25 -8.42 12.97
C VAL A 231 3.60 -9.66 13.80
N ARG A 232 3.82 -9.49 15.10
CA ARG A 232 4.10 -10.60 16.00
C ARG A 232 2.97 -11.64 16.03
N VAL A 233 1.70 -11.21 16.09
CA VAL A 233 0.53 -12.10 16.10
C VAL A 233 0.41 -12.81 14.74
N LEU A 234 0.51 -12.11 13.64
CA LEU A 234 0.41 -12.70 12.29
C LEU A 234 1.52 -13.74 12.05
N THR A 235 2.75 -13.47 12.52
CA THR A 235 3.88 -14.39 12.43
C THR A 235 3.65 -15.64 13.30
N ALA A 236 3.28 -15.45 14.57
CA ALA A 236 3.03 -16.56 15.51
C ALA A 236 1.88 -17.48 15.03
N THR A 237 0.88 -16.92 14.37
CA THR A 237 -0.26 -17.66 13.81
C THR A 237 -0.03 -18.16 12.37
N LYS A 238 1.17 -17.98 11.82
CA LYS A 238 1.54 -18.33 10.43
C LYS A 238 0.64 -17.68 9.36
N ARG A 239 0.13 -16.49 9.64
CA ARG A 239 -0.65 -15.68 8.70
C ARG A 239 0.22 -14.69 7.91
N TYR A 240 1.42 -14.43 8.42
CA TYR A 240 2.50 -13.72 7.75
C TYR A 240 3.72 -14.64 7.68
N LEU A 241 4.11 -15.02 6.46
CA LEU A 241 5.24 -15.92 6.18
C LEU A 241 6.19 -15.25 5.17
N PRO A 242 6.97 -14.27 5.62
CA PRO A 242 7.94 -13.60 4.76
C PRO A 242 9.14 -14.50 4.46
N PRO A 243 9.82 -14.31 3.32
CA PRO A 243 11.17 -14.81 3.12
C PRO A 243 12.13 -14.33 4.22
N PRO A 244 13.20 -15.09 4.51
CA PRO A 244 14.18 -14.71 5.52
C PRO A 244 14.74 -13.29 5.29
N GLY A 245 14.82 -12.49 6.35
CA GLY A 245 15.38 -11.15 6.32
C GLY A 245 14.45 -10.04 5.78
N ARG A 246 13.25 -10.40 5.31
CA ARG A 246 12.27 -9.40 4.82
C ARG A 246 11.84 -8.46 5.95
N LYS A 247 11.85 -7.16 5.64
CA LYS A 247 11.37 -6.11 6.54
C LYS A 247 9.87 -5.89 6.40
N VAL A 248 9.26 -5.35 7.45
CA VAL A 248 7.94 -4.73 7.41
C VAL A 248 8.16 -3.23 7.33
N TYR A 249 7.68 -2.60 6.27
CA TYR A 249 7.93 -1.18 6.06
C TYR A 249 6.83 -0.34 6.67
N LEU A 250 7.27 0.73 7.39
CA LEU A 250 6.36 1.70 8.00
C LEU A 250 6.24 2.92 7.09
N THR A 251 5.01 3.37 6.85
CA THR A 251 4.67 4.55 6.04
C THR A 251 3.68 5.44 6.77
N HIS A 252 3.21 6.52 6.15
CA HIS A 252 2.22 7.44 6.68
C HIS A 252 2.58 7.95 8.09
N MET A 253 3.79 8.45 8.23
CA MET A 253 4.37 8.84 9.53
C MET A 253 4.10 10.31 9.78
N ALA A 254 3.41 10.65 10.88
CA ALA A 254 3.12 12.03 11.24
C ALA A 254 4.39 12.79 11.68
N ARG A 255 4.51 14.04 11.21
CA ARG A 255 5.63 14.91 11.55
C ARG A 255 5.74 15.21 13.04
N THR A 256 4.58 15.36 13.69
CA THR A 256 4.48 15.79 15.09
C THR A 256 4.55 14.64 16.09
N LEU A 257 4.40 13.40 15.65
CA LEU A 257 4.32 12.21 16.50
C LEU A 257 5.53 11.27 16.36
N HIS A 258 6.55 11.70 15.61
CA HIS A 258 7.80 10.96 15.42
C HIS A 258 9.01 11.84 15.67
N GLY A 259 10.13 11.20 15.99
CA GLY A 259 11.46 11.79 15.88
C GLY A 259 11.93 11.90 14.42
N THR A 260 13.19 12.25 14.21
CA THR A 260 13.84 12.19 12.90
C THR A 260 13.83 10.77 12.35
N HIS A 261 14.02 10.64 11.02
CA HIS A 261 14.14 9.32 10.39
C HIS A 261 15.23 8.45 11.03
N ALA A 262 16.36 9.07 11.43
CA ALA A 262 17.46 8.38 12.10
C ALA A 262 17.05 7.86 13.49
N GLU A 263 16.40 8.70 14.30
CA GLU A 263 15.91 8.33 15.64
C GLU A 263 14.88 7.21 15.57
N VAL A 264 13.92 7.31 14.64
CA VAL A 264 12.90 6.25 14.43
C VAL A 264 13.57 4.97 13.98
N SER A 265 14.50 5.03 13.01
CA SER A 265 15.22 3.85 12.52
C SER A 265 16.03 3.14 13.61
N ALA A 266 16.54 3.88 14.58
CA ALA A 266 17.30 3.33 15.71
C ALA A 266 16.40 2.73 16.80
N SER A 267 15.13 3.16 16.89
CA SER A 267 14.22 2.78 17.98
C SER A 267 13.19 1.71 17.63
N VAL A 268 12.83 1.57 16.35
CA VAL A 268 11.81 0.57 15.96
C VAL A 268 12.32 -0.85 16.13
N PRO A 269 11.50 -1.76 16.69
CA PRO A 269 11.92 -3.15 16.86
C PRO A 269 11.93 -3.89 15.51
N ALA A 270 12.92 -4.78 15.33
CA ALA A 270 12.92 -5.68 14.17
C ALA A 270 11.63 -6.55 14.16
N PRO A 271 11.06 -6.88 12.99
CA PRO A 271 11.54 -6.59 11.62
C PRO A 271 11.06 -5.25 11.05
N LEU A 272 10.53 -4.33 11.84
CA LEU A 272 10.01 -3.05 11.37
C LEU A 272 11.13 -2.17 10.80
N CYS A 273 10.82 -1.42 9.76
CA CYS A 273 11.74 -0.52 9.08
C CYS A 273 10.97 0.73 8.61
N PRO A 274 11.28 1.93 9.10
CA PRO A 274 10.65 3.13 8.59
C PRO A 274 11.06 3.34 7.12
N ALA A 275 10.08 3.48 6.24
CA ALA A 275 10.34 3.82 4.86
C ALA A 275 10.73 5.29 4.74
N ARG A 276 11.37 5.62 3.64
CA ARG A 276 11.70 7.00 3.25
C ARG A 276 11.28 7.24 1.81
N ASP A 277 11.03 8.48 1.48
CA ASP A 277 10.74 8.89 0.11
C ASP A 277 11.89 8.48 -0.82
N GLY A 278 11.55 7.94 -1.98
CA GLY A 278 12.48 7.41 -2.96
C GLY A 278 13.00 5.98 -2.70
N LEU A 279 12.67 5.38 -1.56
CA LEU A 279 13.04 3.98 -1.29
C LEU A 279 12.35 3.05 -2.30
N GLU A 280 13.13 2.20 -2.96
CA GLU A 280 12.64 1.18 -3.87
C GLU A 280 12.94 -0.21 -3.31
N ILE A 281 11.97 -1.10 -3.38
CA ILE A 281 12.02 -2.45 -2.84
C ILE A 281 11.57 -3.44 -3.90
N LEU A 282 12.28 -4.55 -3.97
CA LEU A 282 11.88 -5.74 -4.70
C LEU A 282 11.39 -6.80 -3.69
N PHE A 283 10.15 -7.20 -3.84
CA PHE A 283 9.54 -8.28 -3.07
C PHE A 283 9.61 -9.59 -3.82
#